data_b07dc656fd72417c3b75ac6c528ae2c6
#
_entry.id   b07dc656fd72417c3b75ac6c528ae2c6
#
_cell.length_a   1.000
_cell.length_b   1.000
_cell.length_c   1.000
_cell.angle_alpha   90.00
_cell.angle_beta   90.00
_cell.angle_gamma   90.00
#
_symmetry.space_group_name_H-M   'P 1'
#
loop_
_entity.id
_entity.type
_entity.pdbx_description
1 polymer ?
#
loop_
_entity_poly.entity_id
_entity_poly.type
_entity_poly.pdbx_seq_one_letter_code
_entity_poly.pdbx_strand_id
1 'polypeptide(L)'
;MKQLEFFDFKSVGESSIKLPKPIIKEHDGIRVVRDDLLDGGTKRRAFNVFVESFPEVNEWVYASPREGYAQLSLAYACHDLDRKATVTVPKGKHNWLTTESIRLGCNIIEVPMGYLTNIQAKARYYVEENEGSQLIPFGGDHPIIIEAMKNTALSLDIEPPKEVWTVMSSGVLSRGLQLAWPDAKVYGVRIGHNTTERERGRAETFLSK
;
A
#
# COMPACT_ATOMS: atom_id res chain seq x y z
N MET A 1 -13.41 15.71 9.90
CA MET A 1 -13.21 14.51 9.06
C MET A 1 -14.41 14.41 8.14
N LYS A 2 -14.35 15.00 6.92
CA LYS A 2 -15.38 14.79 5.89
C LYS A 2 -15.29 13.32 5.51
N GLN A 3 -16.35 12.57 5.75
CA GLN A 3 -16.49 11.19 5.30
C GLN A 3 -16.35 11.19 3.78
N LEU A 4 -15.49 10.30 3.26
CA LEU A 4 -15.49 9.90 1.85
C LEU A 4 -16.77 9.11 1.62
N GLU A 5 -17.89 9.85 1.46
CA GLU A 5 -19.22 9.29 1.22
C GLU A 5 -19.32 8.86 -0.24
N PHE A 6 -19.69 7.59 -0.43
CA PHE A 6 -20.15 6.99 -1.69
C PHE A 6 -19.22 7.10 -2.90
N PHE A 7 -18.13 6.35 -2.88
CA PHE A 7 -17.42 6.04 -4.10
C PHE A 7 -18.10 4.84 -4.80
N ASP A 8 -18.52 5.03 -6.06
CA ASP A 8 -19.03 3.92 -6.87
C ASP A 8 -17.87 2.99 -7.25
N PHE A 9 -17.74 1.88 -6.54
CA PHE A 9 -16.67 0.88 -6.73
C PHE A 9 -16.64 0.26 -8.13
N LYS A 10 -17.69 0.44 -8.95
CA LYS A 10 -17.70 -0.03 -10.33
C LYS A 10 -16.80 0.76 -11.27
N SER A 11 -16.25 1.88 -10.82
CA SER A 11 -15.44 2.80 -11.61
C SER A 11 -13.95 2.91 -11.21
N VAL A 12 -13.43 2.02 -10.36
CA VAL A 12 -11.98 1.99 -10.10
C VAL A 12 -11.26 1.56 -11.38
N GLY A 13 -10.86 2.56 -12.17
CA GLY A 13 -10.14 2.39 -13.43
C GLY A 13 -8.68 1.95 -13.23
N GLU A 14 -8.00 1.74 -14.34
CA GLU A 14 -6.54 1.68 -14.36
C GLU A 14 -5.96 3.08 -14.21
N SER A 15 -4.78 3.19 -13.60
CA SER A 15 -4.05 4.47 -13.56
C SER A 15 -3.60 4.89 -14.97
N SER A 16 -3.55 6.19 -15.22
CA SER A 16 -2.94 6.78 -16.42
C SER A 16 -1.44 6.46 -16.49
N ILE A 17 -0.80 6.25 -15.35
CA ILE A 17 0.61 5.86 -15.23
C ILE A 17 0.77 4.39 -15.60
N LYS A 18 1.39 4.14 -16.75
CA LYS A 18 1.64 2.77 -17.23
C LYS A 18 2.89 2.18 -16.60
N LEU A 19 2.70 1.42 -15.53
CA LEU A 19 3.76 0.64 -14.92
C LEU A 19 3.98 -0.68 -15.70
N PRO A 20 5.21 -1.23 -15.69
CA PRO A 20 5.47 -2.53 -16.31
C PRO A 20 4.59 -3.61 -15.66
N LYS A 21 4.16 -4.58 -16.46
CA LYS A 21 3.42 -5.74 -15.95
C LYS A 21 4.26 -6.46 -14.88
N PRO A 22 3.61 -7.07 -13.87
CA PRO A 22 4.34 -7.88 -12.90
C PRO A 22 5.11 -9.02 -13.59
N ILE A 23 6.36 -9.19 -13.21
CA ILE A 23 7.20 -10.28 -13.70
C ILE A 23 6.87 -11.53 -12.89
N ILE A 24 6.61 -12.64 -13.57
CA ILE A 24 6.41 -13.95 -12.93
C ILE A 24 7.64 -14.81 -13.20
N LYS A 25 8.21 -15.38 -12.14
CA LYS A 25 9.24 -16.40 -12.23
C LYS A 25 8.77 -17.69 -11.57
N GLU A 26 9.14 -18.81 -12.17
CA GLU A 26 8.84 -20.12 -11.62
C GLU A 26 10.07 -20.70 -10.91
N HIS A 27 9.87 -21.24 -9.71
CA HIS A 27 10.86 -21.95 -8.92
C HIS A 27 10.23 -23.23 -8.37
N ASP A 28 10.69 -24.36 -8.81
CA ASP A 28 10.21 -25.69 -8.37
C ASP A 28 8.68 -25.84 -8.42
N GLY A 29 8.05 -25.38 -9.49
CA GLY A 29 6.60 -25.41 -9.67
C GLY A 29 5.83 -24.30 -8.93
N ILE A 30 6.51 -23.39 -8.22
CA ILE A 30 5.93 -22.25 -7.53
C ILE A 30 6.11 -21.00 -8.41
N ARG A 31 5.01 -20.36 -8.79
CA ARG A 31 5.03 -19.08 -9.50
C ARG A 31 5.18 -17.93 -8.52
N VAL A 32 6.23 -17.15 -8.67
CA VAL A 32 6.57 -16.00 -7.82
C VAL A 32 6.36 -14.71 -8.60
N VAL A 33 5.48 -13.85 -8.11
CA VAL A 33 5.30 -12.49 -8.64
C VAL A 33 6.41 -11.61 -8.08
N ARG A 34 7.28 -11.09 -8.97
CA ARG A 34 8.51 -10.37 -8.65
C ARG A 34 8.30 -8.85 -8.64
N ASP A 35 7.29 -8.38 -7.90
CA ASP A 35 7.09 -6.93 -7.70
C ASP A 35 8.14 -6.29 -6.76
N ASP A 36 9.05 -7.07 -6.21
CA ASP A 36 10.30 -6.59 -5.62
C ASP A 36 11.24 -5.94 -6.66
N LEU A 37 11.05 -6.23 -7.95
CA LEU A 37 11.78 -5.60 -9.05
C LEU A 37 11.12 -4.31 -9.56
N LEU A 38 9.94 -3.98 -9.07
CA LEU A 38 9.28 -2.71 -9.36
C LEU A 38 9.68 -1.67 -8.31
N ASP A 39 10.24 -0.56 -8.76
CA ASP A 39 10.50 0.58 -7.87
C ASP A 39 9.22 1.02 -7.16
N GLY A 40 9.24 1.08 -5.84
CA GLY A 40 8.05 1.31 -5.01
C GLY A 40 7.20 0.06 -4.73
N GLY A 41 7.48 -1.07 -5.36
CA GLY A 41 6.83 -2.37 -5.12
C GLY A 41 5.34 -2.42 -5.44
N THR A 42 4.67 -3.49 -5.04
CA THR A 42 3.25 -3.76 -5.34
C THR A 42 2.32 -2.60 -4.95
N LYS A 43 2.58 -1.94 -3.81
CA LYS A 43 1.71 -0.83 -3.35
C LYS A 43 1.75 0.38 -4.28
N ARG A 44 2.83 0.63 -5.01
CA ARG A 44 2.88 1.72 -5.99
C ARG A 44 1.78 1.57 -7.03
N ARG A 45 1.51 0.36 -7.52
CA ARG A 45 0.42 0.12 -8.49
C ARG A 45 -0.92 0.61 -7.97
N ALA A 46 -1.23 0.25 -6.73
CA ALA A 46 -2.51 0.63 -6.12
C ALA A 46 -2.53 2.10 -5.65
N PHE A 47 -1.39 2.65 -5.21
CA PHE A 47 -1.32 4.05 -4.82
C PHE A 47 -1.41 4.99 -6.02
N ASN A 48 -0.90 4.62 -7.20
CA ASN A 48 -1.12 5.41 -8.42
C ASN A 48 -2.63 5.53 -8.70
N VAL A 49 -3.36 4.42 -8.70
CA VAL A 49 -4.83 4.43 -8.87
C VAL A 49 -5.51 5.26 -7.79
N PHE A 50 -5.09 5.09 -6.54
CA PHE A 50 -5.69 5.79 -5.40
C PHE A 50 -5.46 7.30 -5.47
N VAL A 51 -4.24 7.75 -5.68
CA VAL A 51 -3.88 9.17 -5.77
C VAL A 51 -4.62 9.84 -6.93
N GLU A 52 -4.70 9.17 -8.07
CA GLU A 52 -5.37 9.66 -9.27
C GLU A 52 -6.89 9.73 -9.12
N SER A 53 -7.47 8.91 -8.24
CA SER A 53 -8.91 8.92 -7.95
C SER A 53 -9.38 10.18 -7.20
N PHE A 54 -8.47 11.00 -6.70
CA PHE A 54 -8.76 12.23 -5.95
C PHE A 54 -7.98 13.42 -6.52
N PRO A 55 -8.36 13.91 -7.70
CA PRO A 55 -7.62 14.98 -8.39
C PRO A 55 -7.56 16.30 -7.62
N GLU A 56 -8.50 16.54 -6.70
CA GLU A 56 -8.57 17.71 -5.84
C GLU A 56 -7.54 17.70 -4.71
N VAL A 57 -6.95 16.53 -4.39
CA VAL A 57 -5.98 16.39 -3.30
C VAL A 57 -4.58 16.71 -3.82
N ASN A 58 -3.98 17.76 -3.28
CA ASN A 58 -2.66 18.21 -3.69
C ASN A 58 -1.51 17.52 -2.96
N GLU A 59 -1.79 17.03 -1.74
CA GLU A 59 -0.77 16.43 -0.88
C GLU A 59 -1.32 15.19 -0.16
N TRP A 60 -0.58 14.10 -0.25
CA TRP A 60 -0.89 12.85 0.42
C TRP A 60 0.02 12.60 1.61
N VAL A 61 -0.59 12.36 2.76
CA VAL A 61 0.13 12.17 4.04
C VAL A 61 0.03 10.71 4.48
N TYR A 62 1.15 10.14 4.93
CA TYR A 62 1.19 8.76 5.40
C TYR A 62 2.01 8.61 6.67
N ALA A 63 1.51 7.82 7.63
CA ALA A 63 2.25 7.44 8.83
C ALA A 63 2.97 6.11 8.58
N SER A 64 4.30 6.11 8.59
CA SER A 64 5.10 4.93 8.28
C SER A 64 5.96 4.49 9.46
N PRO A 65 6.00 3.18 9.78
CA PRO A 65 7.10 2.67 10.57
C PRO A 65 8.41 2.86 9.79
N ARG A 66 9.54 2.87 10.48
CA ARG A 66 10.87 3.13 9.86
C ARG A 66 11.15 2.22 8.66
N GLU A 67 10.85 0.94 8.80
CA GLU A 67 11.08 -0.08 7.78
C GLU A 67 9.84 -0.30 6.88
N GLY A 68 8.87 0.62 6.95
CA GLY A 68 7.63 0.51 6.17
C GLY A 68 7.85 0.85 4.69
N TYR A 69 7.72 -0.12 3.81
CA TYR A 69 7.92 0.06 2.37
C TYR A 69 6.88 0.99 1.71
N ALA A 70 5.70 1.15 2.34
CA ALA A 70 4.62 1.99 1.81
C ALA A 70 5.00 3.48 1.69
N GLN A 71 5.96 3.98 2.50
CA GLN A 71 6.49 5.33 2.35
C GLN A 71 7.08 5.55 0.95
N LEU A 72 7.89 4.60 0.48
CA LEU A 72 8.51 4.65 -0.83
C LEU A 72 7.48 4.48 -1.95
N SER A 73 6.52 3.57 -1.76
CA SER A 73 5.42 3.38 -2.71
C SER A 73 4.61 4.67 -2.92
N LEU A 74 4.34 5.41 -1.84
CA LEU A 74 3.65 6.69 -1.91
C LEU A 74 4.50 7.77 -2.58
N ALA A 75 5.79 7.84 -2.22
CA ALA A 75 6.70 8.82 -2.81
C ALA A 75 6.76 8.67 -4.34
N TYR A 76 6.87 7.43 -4.84
CA TYR A 76 6.79 7.17 -6.28
C TYR A 76 5.44 7.55 -6.89
N ALA A 77 4.32 7.16 -6.26
CA ALA A 77 3.00 7.46 -6.79
C ALA A 77 2.74 8.97 -6.88
N CYS A 78 3.13 9.73 -5.86
CA CYS A 78 2.99 11.18 -5.87
C CYS A 78 3.95 11.84 -6.87
N HIS A 79 5.19 11.35 -6.97
CA HIS A 79 6.15 11.85 -7.97
C HIS A 79 5.64 11.64 -9.41
N ASP A 80 5.11 10.46 -9.72
CA ASP A 80 4.58 10.11 -11.03
C ASP A 80 3.38 10.99 -11.45
N LEU A 81 2.59 11.42 -10.48
CA LEU A 81 1.32 12.15 -10.68
C LEU A 81 1.43 13.65 -10.36
N ASP A 82 2.64 14.18 -10.16
CA ASP A 82 2.90 15.56 -9.79
C ASP A 82 2.08 16.01 -8.55
N ARG A 83 2.13 15.19 -7.50
CA ARG A 83 1.53 15.45 -6.20
C ARG A 83 2.58 15.49 -5.11
N LYS A 84 2.28 16.18 -4.02
CA LYS A 84 3.13 16.18 -2.84
C LYS A 84 2.91 14.93 -1.99
N ALA A 85 3.99 14.39 -1.45
CA ALA A 85 3.96 13.34 -0.44
C ALA A 85 4.59 13.84 0.85
N THR A 86 3.92 13.61 1.97
CA THR A 86 4.48 13.85 3.31
C THR A 86 4.37 12.56 4.13
N VAL A 87 5.48 12.14 4.71
CA VAL A 87 5.52 10.92 5.52
C VAL A 87 6.02 11.23 6.93
N THR A 88 5.24 10.82 7.93
CA THR A 88 5.69 10.85 9.33
C THR A 88 6.39 9.54 9.67
N VAL A 89 7.60 9.63 10.23
CA VAL A 89 8.45 8.47 10.58
C VAL A 89 9.01 8.61 11.98
N PRO A 90 9.41 7.50 12.64
CA PRO A 90 10.15 7.59 13.90
C PRO A 90 11.49 8.28 13.68
N LYS A 91 11.84 9.22 14.58
CA LYS A 91 13.14 9.91 14.57
C LYS A 91 14.30 8.92 14.64
N GLY A 92 15.35 9.16 13.83
CA GLY A 92 16.58 8.38 13.86
C GLY A 92 17.28 8.37 12.51
N LYS A 93 18.31 7.52 12.38
CA LYS A 93 19.04 7.39 11.12
C LYS A 93 18.08 6.94 10.00
N HIS A 94 18.04 7.69 8.92
CA HIS A 94 17.26 7.33 7.74
C HIS A 94 17.85 6.06 7.11
N ASN A 95 16.98 5.11 6.79
CA ASN A 95 17.34 3.97 5.98
C ASN A 95 17.22 4.33 4.49
N TRP A 96 17.52 3.38 3.61
CA TRP A 96 17.48 3.62 2.18
C TRP A 96 16.06 3.98 1.67
N LEU A 97 14.98 3.44 2.28
CA LEU A 97 13.59 3.75 1.91
C LEU A 97 13.27 5.23 2.11
N THR A 98 13.62 5.76 3.29
CA THR A 98 13.41 7.16 3.62
C THR A 98 14.30 8.06 2.76
N THR A 99 15.56 7.67 2.53
CA THR A 99 16.50 8.43 1.69
C THR A 99 15.99 8.54 0.25
N GLU A 100 15.50 7.44 -0.31
CA GLU A 100 14.95 7.42 -1.66
C GLU A 100 13.62 8.21 -1.75
N SER A 101 12.76 8.12 -0.72
CA SER A 101 11.56 8.93 -0.65
C SER A 101 11.86 10.44 -0.68
N ILE A 102 12.91 10.88 0.05
CA ILE A 102 13.39 12.27 0.01
C ILE A 102 13.86 12.63 -1.40
N ARG A 103 14.62 11.76 -2.06
CA ARG A 103 15.11 11.99 -3.44
C ARG A 103 13.96 12.21 -4.43
N LEU A 104 12.82 11.56 -4.20
CA LEU A 104 11.59 11.72 -4.98
C LEU A 104 10.76 12.96 -4.59
N GLY A 105 11.27 13.82 -3.70
CA GLY A 105 10.60 15.04 -3.26
C GLY A 105 9.62 14.85 -2.09
N CYS A 106 9.63 13.69 -1.44
CA CYS A 106 8.79 13.46 -0.27
C CYS A 106 9.27 14.29 0.93
N ASN A 107 8.36 14.98 1.58
CA ASN A 107 8.60 15.64 2.86
C ASN A 107 8.60 14.61 4.00
N ILE A 108 9.64 14.60 4.82
CA ILE A 108 9.76 13.68 5.96
C ILE A 108 9.63 14.45 7.27
N ILE A 109 8.65 14.04 8.08
CA ILE A 109 8.43 14.58 9.42
C ILE A 109 8.86 13.52 10.44
N GLU A 110 9.94 13.81 11.14
CA GLU A 110 10.41 12.95 12.21
C GLU A 110 9.59 13.14 13.50
N VAL A 111 9.15 12.04 14.07
CA VAL A 111 8.42 12.00 15.35
C VAL A 111 9.31 11.32 16.39
N PRO A 112 9.42 11.84 17.63
CA PRO A 112 10.18 11.17 18.69
C PRO A 112 9.85 9.68 18.76
N MET A 113 10.87 8.85 19.06
CA MET A 113 10.67 7.40 19.17
C MET A 113 9.55 7.08 20.17
N GLY A 114 8.65 6.19 19.75
CA GLY A 114 7.49 5.79 20.54
C GLY A 114 6.63 4.79 19.80
N TYR A 115 5.39 4.67 20.23
CA TYR A 115 4.43 3.78 19.56
C TYR A 115 4.02 4.32 18.21
N LEU A 116 3.65 3.41 17.29
CA LEU A 116 3.14 3.76 15.96
C LEU A 116 1.95 4.74 16.00
N THR A 117 1.15 4.67 17.06
CA THR A 117 0.03 5.61 17.32
C THR A 117 0.48 7.07 17.41
N ASN A 118 1.68 7.36 17.91
CA ASN A 118 2.22 8.72 17.97
C ASN A 118 2.53 9.25 16.57
N ILE A 119 3.07 8.38 15.69
CA ILE A 119 3.38 8.71 14.31
C ILE A 119 2.09 8.98 13.53
N GLN A 120 1.06 8.14 13.76
CA GLN A 120 -0.27 8.32 13.18
C GLN A 120 -0.96 9.59 13.69
N ALA A 121 -0.81 9.92 14.99
CA ALA A 121 -1.36 11.15 15.54
C ALA A 121 -0.71 12.38 14.88
N LYS A 122 0.62 12.40 14.71
CA LYS A 122 1.32 13.49 14.06
C LYS A 122 0.87 13.67 12.61
N ALA A 123 0.65 12.57 11.87
CA ALA A 123 0.12 12.63 10.51
C ALA A 123 -1.29 13.24 10.46
N ARG A 124 -2.16 12.89 11.41
CA ARG A 124 -3.51 13.49 11.51
C ARG A 124 -3.45 14.99 11.81
N TYR A 125 -2.64 15.41 12.79
CA TYR A 125 -2.45 16.83 13.11
C TYR A 125 -1.91 17.60 11.92
N TYR A 126 -0.97 17.02 11.18
CA TYR A 126 -0.44 17.66 9.98
C TYR A 126 -1.55 17.94 8.95
N VAL A 127 -2.42 16.96 8.70
CA VAL A 127 -3.55 17.13 7.75
C VAL A 127 -4.56 18.16 8.26
N GLU A 128 -4.81 18.24 9.57
CA GLU A 128 -5.69 19.25 10.16
C GLU A 128 -5.14 20.67 10.01
N GLU A 129 -3.81 20.83 9.99
CA GLU A 129 -3.12 22.12 9.86
C GLU A 129 -2.81 22.53 8.41
N ASN A 130 -2.92 21.60 7.45
CA ASN A 130 -2.54 21.82 6.06
C ASN A 130 -3.72 21.55 5.11
N GLU A 131 -4.40 22.62 4.70
CA GLU A 131 -5.51 22.54 3.78
C GLU A 131 -5.08 21.95 2.42
N GLY A 132 -5.94 21.11 1.82
CA GLY A 132 -5.65 20.41 0.56
C GLY A 132 -4.78 19.15 0.71
N SER A 133 -4.38 18.81 1.95
CA SER A 133 -3.74 17.53 2.26
C SER A 133 -4.75 16.48 2.75
N GLN A 134 -4.46 15.21 2.49
CA GLN A 134 -5.28 14.09 2.98
C GLN A 134 -4.42 12.93 3.46
N LEU A 135 -4.96 12.21 4.46
CA LEU A 135 -4.29 11.06 5.07
C LEU A 135 -4.65 9.77 4.32
N ILE A 136 -3.63 9.03 3.91
CA ILE A 136 -3.82 7.63 3.50
C ILE A 136 -3.96 6.78 4.76
N PRO A 137 -5.00 5.95 4.87
CA PRO A 137 -5.16 5.03 6.00
C PRO A 137 -3.93 4.12 6.17
N PHE A 138 -3.60 3.81 7.42
CA PHE A 138 -2.45 2.95 7.71
C PHE A 138 -2.55 1.62 6.96
N GLY A 139 -1.42 1.20 6.37
CA GLY A 139 -1.36 0.00 5.54
C GLY A 139 -2.01 0.15 4.16
N GLY A 140 -2.64 1.29 3.84
CA GLY A 140 -3.44 1.49 2.64
C GLY A 140 -4.82 0.82 2.76
N ASP A 141 -5.39 0.74 3.97
CA ASP A 141 -6.69 0.09 4.19
C ASP A 141 -7.84 0.94 3.65
N HIS A 142 -7.97 0.94 2.33
CA HIS A 142 -9.01 1.65 1.61
C HIS A 142 -9.57 0.77 0.48
N PRO A 143 -10.89 0.81 0.22
CA PRO A 143 -11.52 -0.02 -0.81
C PRO A 143 -10.92 0.14 -2.21
N ILE A 144 -10.60 1.36 -2.64
CA ILE A 144 -9.94 1.62 -3.93
C ILE A 144 -8.59 0.89 -4.02
N ILE A 145 -7.80 0.91 -2.96
CA ILE A 145 -6.48 0.26 -2.91
C ILE A 145 -6.65 -1.27 -2.97
N ILE A 146 -7.64 -1.81 -2.26
CA ILE A 146 -7.95 -3.24 -2.29
C ILE A 146 -8.40 -3.67 -3.69
N GLU A 147 -9.28 -2.88 -4.33
CA GLU A 147 -9.75 -3.16 -5.69
C GLU A 147 -8.61 -3.04 -6.71
N ALA A 148 -7.73 -2.06 -6.57
CA ALA A 148 -6.54 -1.94 -7.42
C ALA A 148 -5.59 -3.13 -7.25
N MET A 149 -5.43 -3.68 -6.04
CA MET A 149 -4.68 -4.92 -5.80
C MET A 149 -5.33 -6.13 -6.47
N LYS A 150 -6.66 -6.23 -6.41
CA LYS A 150 -7.43 -7.25 -7.13
C LYS A 150 -7.20 -7.14 -8.63
N ASN A 151 -7.33 -5.94 -9.21
CA ASN A 151 -7.15 -5.72 -10.63
C ASN A 151 -5.70 -6.03 -11.08
N THR A 152 -4.71 -5.70 -10.25
CA THR A 152 -3.32 -6.12 -10.49
C THR A 152 -3.19 -7.64 -10.55
N ALA A 153 -3.81 -8.37 -9.62
CA ALA A 153 -3.80 -9.83 -9.63
C ALA A 153 -4.49 -10.43 -10.85
N LEU A 154 -5.62 -9.87 -11.26
CA LEU A 154 -6.36 -10.29 -12.46
C LEU A 154 -5.62 -9.96 -13.77
N SER A 155 -4.74 -8.96 -13.76
CA SER A 155 -3.91 -8.59 -14.92
C SER A 155 -2.74 -9.54 -15.16
N LEU A 156 -2.48 -10.47 -14.24
CA LEU A 156 -1.49 -11.51 -14.43
C LEU A 156 -2.02 -12.49 -15.48
N ASP A 157 -1.21 -12.78 -16.47
CA ASP A 157 -1.56 -13.74 -17.53
C ASP A 157 -1.28 -15.18 -17.04
N ILE A 158 -2.10 -15.62 -16.09
CA ILE A 158 -2.02 -16.95 -15.46
C ILE A 158 -3.40 -17.55 -15.26
N GLU A 159 -3.49 -18.87 -15.32
CA GLU A 159 -4.66 -19.59 -14.83
C GLU A 159 -4.89 -19.28 -13.34
N PRO A 160 -6.16 -19.13 -12.90
CA PRO A 160 -6.48 -18.89 -11.49
C PRO A 160 -5.79 -19.91 -10.58
N PRO A 161 -5.01 -19.47 -9.59
CA PRO A 161 -4.28 -20.38 -8.72
C PRO A 161 -5.22 -21.10 -7.76
N LYS A 162 -4.87 -22.34 -7.39
CA LYS A 162 -5.56 -23.07 -6.30
C LYS A 162 -5.15 -22.54 -4.93
N GLU A 163 -3.91 -22.11 -4.81
CA GLU A 163 -3.31 -21.62 -3.57
C GLU A 163 -2.50 -20.35 -3.83
N VAL A 164 -2.59 -19.39 -2.91
CA VAL A 164 -1.85 -18.13 -2.97
C VAL A 164 -1.20 -17.87 -1.61
N TRP A 165 0.09 -17.61 -1.64
CA TRP A 165 0.87 -17.25 -0.46
C TRP A 165 1.27 -15.77 -0.52
N THR A 166 1.09 -15.05 0.58
CA THR A 166 1.46 -13.64 0.67
C THR A 166 1.95 -13.26 2.06
N VAL A 167 2.83 -12.26 2.11
CA VAL A 167 3.19 -11.63 3.39
C VAL A 167 2.03 -10.74 3.85
N MET A 168 1.69 -10.82 5.12
CA MET A 168 0.56 -10.10 5.72
C MET A 168 0.98 -9.24 6.90
N SER A 169 0.74 -7.94 6.78
CA SER A 169 0.77 -6.97 7.88
C SER A 169 -0.64 -6.36 8.02
N SER A 170 -1.01 -5.38 7.20
CA SER A 170 -2.36 -4.78 7.18
C SER A 170 -3.44 -5.61 6.46
N GLY A 171 -3.07 -6.70 5.83
CA GLY A 171 -3.98 -7.58 5.09
C GLY A 171 -4.52 -7.03 3.77
N VAL A 172 -4.16 -5.82 3.36
CA VAL A 172 -4.70 -5.16 2.15
C VAL A 172 -4.44 -5.97 0.88
N LEU A 173 -3.18 -6.42 0.68
CA LEU A 173 -2.84 -7.27 -0.47
C LEU A 173 -3.59 -8.59 -0.41
N SER A 174 -3.61 -9.25 0.74
CA SER A 174 -4.32 -10.52 0.93
C SER A 174 -5.80 -10.40 0.58
N ARG A 175 -6.47 -9.33 1.00
CA ARG A 175 -7.89 -9.08 0.66
C ARG A 175 -8.10 -8.86 -0.84
N GLY A 176 -7.21 -8.12 -1.49
CA GLY A 176 -7.22 -7.98 -2.96
C GLY A 176 -7.11 -9.31 -3.69
N LEU A 177 -6.16 -10.17 -3.25
CA LEU A 177 -5.99 -11.52 -3.81
C LEU A 177 -7.21 -12.42 -3.58
N GLN A 178 -7.84 -12.33 -2.41
CA GLN A 178 -9.09 -13.07 -2.10
C GLN A 178 -10.27 -12.64 -2.99
N LEU A 179 -10.31 -11.37 -3.38
CA LEU A 179 -11.32 -10.85 -4.31
C LEU A 179 -11.01 -11.24 -5.76
N ALA A 180 -9.72 -11.28 -6.13
CA ALA A 180 -9.30 -11.68 -7.48
C ALA A 180 -9.59 -13.16 -7.74
N TRP A 181 -9.36 -14.01 -6.75
CA TRP A 181 -9.49 -15.45 -6.87
C TRP A 181 -10.32 -16.00 -5.71
N PRO A 182 -11.67 -15.92 -5.81
CA PRO A 182 -12.56 -16.31 -4.71
C PRO A 182 -12.49 -17.79 -4.34
N ASP A 183 -12.12 -18.67 -5.27
CA ASP A 183 -12.00 -20.11 -5.05
C ASP A 183 -10.60 -20.53 -4.58
N ALA A 184 -9.62 -19.64 -4.62
CA ALA A 184 -8.27 -19.93 -4.16
C ALA A 184 -8.19 -19.97 -2.63
N LYS A 185 -7.38 -20.87 -2.11
CA LYS A 185 -6.93 -20.81 -0.72
C LYS A 185 -5.86 -19.74 -0.59
N VAL A 186 -6.07 -18.78 0.29
CA VAL A 186 -5.10 -17.71 0.53
C VAL A 186 -4.44 -17.91 1.88
N TYR A 187 -3.12 -17.93 1.87
CA TYR A 187 -2.27 -18.10 3.04
C TYR A 187 -1.47 -16.82 3.30
N GLY A 188 -1.59 -16.29 4.53
CA GLY A 188 -0.90 -15.08 4.96
C GLY A 188 0.21 -15.37 5.96
N VAL A 189 1.46 -15.10 5.58
CA VAL A 189 2.58 -15.12 6.51
C VAL A 189 2.62 -13.80 7.25
N ARG A 190 2.23 -13.81 8.53
CA ARG A 190 2.14 -12.61 9.36
C ARG A 190 3.51 -12.09 9.74
N ILE A 191 3.67 -10.77 9.62
CA ILE A 191 4.81 -10.03 10.13
C ILE A 191 4.32 -8.90 11.04
N GLY A 192 4.93 -8.77 12.22
CA GLY A 192 4.65 -7.70 13.18
C GLY A 192 3.60 -8.06 14.21
N HIS A 193 2.32 -7.84 13.94
CA HIS A 193 1.24 -8.01 14.92
C HIS A 193 0.25 -9.12 14.56
N ASN A 194 -0.63 -9.45 15.49
CA ASN A 194 -1.76 -10.33 15.22
C ASN A 194 -2.77 -9.62 14.32
N THR A 195 -3.17 -10.28 13.23
CA THR A 195 -4.19 -9.75 12.31
C THR A 195 -5.59 -9.93 12.89
N THR A 196 -6.41 -8.90 12.74
CA THR A 196 -7.84 -8.97 13.02
C THR A 196 -8.59 -9.80 11.96
N GLU A 197 -9.82 -10.17 12.22
CA GLU A 197 -10.68 -10.85 11.22
C GLU A 197 -10.86 -10.01 9.96
N ARG A 198 -11.06 -8.69 10.11
CA ARG A 198 -11.17 -7.75 9.00
C ARG A 198 -9.90 -7.75 8.13
N GLU A 199 -8.73 -7.74 8.73
CA GLU A 199 -7.44 -7.70 8.01
C GLU A 199 -7.16 -9.00 7.27
N ARG A 200 -7.46 -10.14 7.86
CA ARG A 200 -7.21 -11.45 7.23
C ARG A 200 -8.28 -11.88 6.24
N GLY A 201 -9.55 -11.46 6.43
CA GLY A 201 -10.67 -12.01 5.66
C GLY A 201 -10.73 -13.54 5.78
N ARG A 202 -10.75 -14.23 4.64
CA ARG A 202 -10.74 -15.72 4.54
C ARG A 202 -9.35 -16.35 4.65
N ALA A 203 -8.27 -15.57 4.69
CA ALA A 203 -6.92 -16.12 4.66
C ALA A 203 -6.61 -16.92 5.93
N GLU A 204 -6.01 -18.08 5.75
CA GLU A 204 -5.32 -18.79 6.82
C GLU A 204 -4.01 -18.08 7.13
N THR A 205 -3.69 -17.86 8.40
CA THR A 205 -2.52 -17.08 8.77
C THR A 205 -1.51 -17.87 9.58
N PHE A 206 -0.24 -17.67 9.25
CA PHE A 206 0.90 -18.27 9.93
C PHE A 206 1.80 -17.17 10.49
N LEU A 207 2.42 -17.41 11.64
CA LEU A 207 3.42 -16.51 12.19
C LEU A 207 4.76 -16.80 11.50
N SER A 208 5.44 -15.75 11.01
CA SER A 208 6.84 -15.92 10.61
C SER A 208 7.69 -16.23 11.86
N LYS A 209 8.45 -17.31 11.81
CA LYS A 209 9.42 -17.64 12.85
C LYS A 209 10.64 -16.75 12.73
#